data_10a5b8f42d0fbb3f6a75e26942eef4e1
#
_entry.id   10a5b8f42d0fbb3f6a75e26942eef4e1
#
_cell.length_a   1.000
_cell.length_b   1.000
_cell.length_c   1.000
_cell.angle_alpha   90.00
_cell.angle_beta   90.00
_cell.angle_gamma   90.00
#
_symmetry.space_group_name_H-M   'P 1'
#
loop_
_entity.id
_entity.type
_entity.pdbx_description
1 polymer ?
#
loop_
_entity_poly.entity_id
_entity_poly.type
_entity_poly.pdbx_seq_one_letter_code
_entity_poly.pdbx_strand_id
1 'polypeptide(L)'
;MGKIIALLAVFFVLPLTSCSSSASEQTQNTPLTKQQLMGSPVYIQIFKEERKLELFAKVQDKYQLVQSFNICKFSGGLGPKRTEGDFKSPEGFYQIDARHLKPNSKYYQAINIGYPNAYDQAHGYSGKYLMIHGDCVSIGCYAMTNEGISQIFSYVQSAFRNGQTLVDINIYPFRMTEQNMQRHR
;
A
#
# COMPACT_ATOMS: atom_id res chain seq x y z
N MET A 1 33.02 -83.10 -44.66
CA MET A 1 32.77 -83.03 -43.19
C MET A 1 33.21 -81.69 -42.71
N GLY A 2 32.34 -80.74 -42.70
CA GLY A 2 32.57 -79.37 -42.25
C GLY A 2 31.68 -79.06 -41.11
N LYS A 3 32.26 -78.73 -39.98
CA LYS A 3 31.53 -78.31 -38.79
C LYS A 3 31.24 -76.81 -38.88
N ILE A 4 30.01 -76.45 -38.85
CA ILE A 4 29.52 -75.05 -38.78
C ILE A 4 29.47 -74.65 -37.28
N ILE A 5 30.27 -73.66 -36.88
CA ILE A 5 30.25 -73.07 -35.53
C ILE A 5 29.33 -71.86 -35.62
N ALA A 6 28.21 -71.94 -34.93
CA ALA A 6 27.30 -70.84 -34.79
C ALA A 6 27.79 -69.88 -33.66
N LEU A 7 28.09 -68.64 -34.01
CA LEU A 7 28.44 -67.60 -33.08
C LEU A 7 27.12 -66.96 -32.56
N LEU A 8 26.80 -67.13 -31.27
CA LEU A 8 25.73 -66.45 -30.59
C LEU A 8 26.19 -65.04 -30.18
N ALA A 9 25.68 -64.06 -30.85
CA ALA A 9 25.85 -62.64 -30.41
C ALA A 9 24.86 -62.30 -29.30
N VAL A 10 25.34 -62.10 -28.08
CA VAL A 10 24.58 -61.66 -26.97
C VAL A 10 24.49 -60.11 -27.03
N PHE A 11 23.32 -59.58 -27.40
CA PHE A 11 23.02 -58.11 -27.30
C PHE A 11 22.76 -57.78 -25.86
N PHE A 12 23.65 -57.00 -25.24
CA PHE A 12 23.49 -56.41 -23.95
C PHE A 12 22.72 -55.11 -24.13
N VAL A 13 21.41 -55.11 -23.82
CA VAL A 13 20.59 -53.90 -23.80
C VAL A 13 20.79 -53.23 -22.45
N LEU A 14 21.53 -52.12 -22.41
CA LEU A 14 21.63 -51.24 -21.25
C LEU A 14 20.35 -50.41 -21.14
N PRO A 15 19.64 -50.38 -19.99
CA PRO A 15 18.55 -49.47 -19.79
C PRO A 15 19.09 -48.05 -19.59
N LEU A 16 18.73 -47.13 -20.48
CA LEU A 16 18.87 -45.69 -20.29
C LEU A 16 17.90 -45.23 -19.22
N THR A 17 18.40 -45.11 -17.99
CA THR A 17 17.65 -44.41 -16.92
C THR A 17 17.68 -42.91 -17.20
N SER A 18 16.57 -42.40 -17.76
CA SER A 18 16.32 -40.95 -17.87
C SER A 18 16.13 -40.36 -16.47
N CYS A 19 17.14 -39.69 -15.96
CA CYS A 19 17.03 -38.87 -14.78
C CYS A 19 16.24 -37.61 -15.15
N SER A 20 14.90 -37.61 -14.95
CA SER A 20 14.10 -36.41 -14.99
C SER A 20 14.42 -35.56 -13.75
N SER A 21 15.33 -34.62 -13.91
CA SER A 21 15.50 -33.54 -12.93
C SER A 21 14.28 -32.64 -12.99
N SER A 22 13.31 -32.88 -12.11
CA SER A 22 12.27 -31.88 -11.80
C SER A 22 12.95 -30.69 -11.12
N ALA A 23 13.29 -29.67 -11.92
CA ALA A 23 13.64 -28.37 -11.40
C ALA A 23 12.39 -27.84 -10.68
N SER A 24 12.38 -27.91 -9.35
CA SER A 24 11.45 -27.18 -8.53
C SER A 24 11.71 -25.70 -8.81
N GLU A 25 10.83 -25.05 -9.56
CA GLU A 25 10.74 -23.59 -9.61
C GLU A 25 10.53 -23.08 -8.19
N GLN A 26 11.61 -22.80 -7.49
CA GLN A 26 11.58 -21.94 -6.33
C GLN A 26 11.24 -20.55 -6.87
N THR A 27 9.96 -20.21 -6.84
CA THR A 27 9.48 -18.83 -6.99
C THR A 27 10.18 -18.02 -5.89
N GLN A 28 11.29 -17.38 -6.25
CA GLN A 28 12.00 -16.47 -5.35
C GLN A 28 11.03 -15.32 -5.05
N ASN A 29 10.46 -15.32 -3.85
CA ASN A 29 9.59 -14.27 -3.30
C ASN A 29 10.43 -13.02 -2.93
N THR A 30 11.27 -12.54 -3.86
CA THR A 30 11.99 -11.29 -3.68
C THR A 30 11.00 -10.14 -3.78
N PRO A 31 10.89 -9.29 -2.76
CA PRO A 31 10.02 -8.12 -2.82
C PRO A 31 10.34 -7.26 -4.05
N LEU A 32 9.30 -6.78 -4.73
CA LEU A 32 9.48 -5.90 -5.88
C LEU A 32 10.09 -4.56 -5.43
N THR A 33 10.89 -3.98 -6.29
CA THR A 33 11.45 -2.65 -6.07
C THR A 33 10.35 -1.58 -6.16
N LYS A 34 10.59 -0.41 -5.57
CA LYS A 34 9.65 0.72 -5.65
C LYS A 34 9.25 1.04 -7.08
N GLN A 35 10.19 1.00 -8.02
CA GLN A 35 9.92 1.30 -9.42
C GLN A 35 9.02 0.25 -10.08
N GLN A 36 9.20 -1.02 -9.75
CA GLN A 36 8.35 -2.10 -10.25
C GLN A 36 6.92 -2.06 -9.66
N LEU A 37 6.75 -1.44 -8.49
CA LEU A 37 5.46 -1.25 -7.84
C LEU A 37 4.67 -0.06 -8.39
N MET A 38 5.31 0.84 -9.18
CA MET A 38 4.64 2.01 -9.74
C MET A 38 3.54 1.58 -10.72
N GLY A 39 2.32 2.07 -10.48
CA GLY A 39 1.13 1.72 -11.28
C GLY A 39 0.36 0.50 -10.79
N SER A 40 0.86 -0.24 -9.80
CA SER A 40 0.06 -1.23 -9.08
C SER A 40 -1.07 -0.56 -8.29
N PRO A 41 -2.17 -1.26 -8.00
CA PRO A 41 -3.18 -0.75 -7.09
C PRO A 41 -2.57 -0.42 -5.73
N VAL A 42 -2.93 0.73 -5.17
CA VAL A 42 -2.36 1.23 -3.92
C VAL A 42 -3.40 1.34 -2.81
N TYR A 43 -2.90 1.38 -1.58
CA TYR A 43 -3.63 1.55 -0.35
C TYR A 43 -2.80 2.37 0.64
N ILE A 44 -3.44 3.22 1.44
CA ILE A 44 -2.77 4.11 2.40
C ILE A 44 -3.25 3.80 3.81
N GLN A 45 -2.30 3.68 4.74
CA GLN A 45 -2.57 3.67 6.18
C GLN A 45 -1.92 4.88 6.86
N ILE A 46 -2.64 5.48 7.80
CA ILE A 46 -2.12 6.55 8.66
C ILE A 46 -2.26 6.12 10.11
N PHE A 47 -1.19 6.30 10.88
CA PHE A 47 -1.14 6.08 12.33
C PHE A 47 -0.76 7.40 12.99
N LYS A 48 -1.75 8.01 13.70
CA LYS A 48 -1.61 9.37 14.22
C LYS A 48 -0.54 9.45 15.31
N GLU A 49 -0.59 8.55 16.29
CA GLU A 49 0.35 8.57 17.41
C GLU A 49 1.79 8.39 16.96
N GLU A 50 2.02 7.45 16.05
CA GLU A 50 3.34 7.17 15.49
C GLU A 50 3.80 8.22 14.47
N ARG A 51 2.89 9.12 14.05
CA ARG A 51 3.12 10.10 12.99
C ARG A 51 3.63 9.45 11.70
N LYS A 52 2.99 8.36 11.29
CA LYS A 52 3.37 7.61 10.10
C LYS A 52 2.23 7.55 9.09
N LEU A 53 2.59 7.73 7.83
CA LEU A 53 1.80 7.36 6.67
C LEU A 53 2.52 6.23 5.96
N GLU A 54 1.86 5.12 5.76
CA GLU A 54 2.38 3.96 5.06
C GLU A 54 1.63 3.78 3.73
N LEU A 55 2.38 3.75 2.65
CA LEU A 55 1.89 3.49 1.31
C LEU A 55 2.18 2.04 0.95
N PHE A 56 1.15 1.33 0.55
CA PHE A 56 1.24 -0.06 0.09
C PHE A 56 0.86 -0.16 -1.39
N ALA A 57 1.46 -1.10 -2.08
CA ALA A 57 1.07 -1.50 -3.43
C ALA A 57 0.63 -2.97 -3.43
N LYS A 58 -0.42 -3.30 -4.20
CA LYS A 58 -0.92 -4.67 -4.33
C LYS A 58 -0.13 -5.39 -5.41
N VAL A 59 0.48 -6.50 -5.06
CA VAL A 59 1.18 -7.40 -5.96
C VAL A 59 0.51 -8.77 -5.88
N GLN A 60 -0.04 -9.23 -7.01
CA GLN A 60 -0.94 -10.38 -7.01
C GLN A 60 -2.08 -10.13 -6.01
N ASP A 61 -2.23 -10.94 -4.96
CA ASP A 61 -3.27 -10.76 -3.93
C ASP A 61 -2.75 -10.28 -2.58
N LYS A 62 -1.50 -9.79 -2.52
CA LYS A 62 -0.86 -9.31 -1.29
C LYS A 62 -0.46 -7.85 -1.40
N TYR A 63 -0.54 -7.13 -0.27
CA TYR A 63 0.00 -5.79 -0.18
C TYR A 63 1.47 -5.83 0.27
N GLN A 64 2.31 -5.13 -0.49
CA GLN A 64 3.71 -4.88 -0.15
C GLN A 64 3.87 -3.42 0.26
N LEU A 65 4.57 -3.18 1.36
CA LEU A 65 4.91 -1.82 1.79
C LEU A 65 5.87 -1.18 0.77
N VAL A 66 5.43 -0.10 0.16
CA VAL A 66 6.27 0.73 -0.73
C VAL A 66 7.21 1.58 0.11
N GLN A 67 6.64 2.32 1.07
CA GLN A 67 7.39 3.21 1.95
C GLN A 67 6.55 3.67 3.14
N SER A 68 7.23 3.89 4.27
CA SER A 68 6.70 4.59 5.43
C SER A 68 7.23 6.03 5.45
N PHE A 69 6.34 7.01 5.53
CA PHE A 69 6.64 8.44 5.55
C PHE A 69 6.39 9.01 6.93
N ASN A 70 7.21 9.97 7.34
CA ASN A 70 6.93 10.76 8.54
C ASN A 70 5.89 11.84 8.24
N ILE A 71 4.88 11.96 9.09
CA ILE A 71 3.94 13.07 9.05
C ILE A 71 4.58 14.24 9.78
N CYS A 72 4.77 15.36 9.09
CA CYS A 72 5.32 16.58 9.67
C CYS A 72 4.40 17.13 10.77
N LYS A 73 3.11 17.25 10.44
CA LYS A 73 2.13 17.85 11.33
C LYS A 73 0.73 17.31 11.06
N PHE A 74 0.03 17.02 12.13
CA PHE A 74 -1.42 16.90 12.21
C PHE A 74 -1.88 17.62 13.49
N SER A 75 -3.17 17.72 13.77
CA SER A 75 -3.66 18.48 14.93
C SER A 75 -4.75 17.74 15.68
N GLY A 76 -4.95 18.13 16.94
CA GLY A 76 -6.03 17.70 17.82
C GLY A 76 -5.82 16.38 18.56
N GLY A 77 -4.59 15.84 18.58
CA GLY A 77 -4.28 14.59 19.29
C GLY A 77 -5.04 13.38 18.73
N LEU A 78 -5.26 12.36 19.57
CA LEU A 78 -6.03 11.16 19.23
C LEU A 78 -7.54 11.43 19.30
N GLY A 79 -8.31 10.56 18.66
CA GLY A 79 -9.76 10.66 18.52
C GLY A 79 -10.18 11.33 17.21
N PRO A 80 -11.41 11.01 16.73
CA PRO A 80 -11.91 11.47 15.44
C PRO A 80 -12.19 12.97 15.43
N LYS A 81 -12.16 13.56 14.23
CA LYS A 81 -12.76 14.86 13.96
C LYS A 81 -14.28 14.74 14.03
N ARG A 82 -14.96 15.73 14.66
CA ARG A 82 -16.42 15.74 14.81
C ARG A 82 -17.08 16.99 14.25
N THR A 83 -16.46 18.16 14.44
CA THR A 83 -17.08 19.43 14.03
C THR A 83 -16.10 20.28 13.24
N GLU A 84 -16.62 21.09 12.31
CA GLU A 84 -15.80 22.10 11.64
C GLU A 84 -15.20 23.04 12.68
N GLY A 85 -13.90 23.34 12.56
CA GLY A 85 -13.20 24.21 13.52
C GLY A 85 -12.73 23.55 14.82
N ASP A 86 -12.90 22.24 15.01
CA ASP A 86 -12.42 21.51 16.20
C ASP A 86 -10.89 21.28 16.20
N PHE A 87 -10.19 21.72 15.18
CA PHE A 87 -8.75 21.57 14.98
C PHE A 87 -8.25 20.14 15.05
N LYS A 88 -9.12 19.15 14.78
CA LYS A 88 -8.74 17.72 14.77
C LYS A 88 -8.53 17.22 13.35
N SER A 89 -7.50 16.40 13.18
CA SER A 89 -7.34 15.56 12.01
C SER A 89 -8.22 14.32 12.15
N PRO A 90 -8.94 13.91 11.07
CA PRO A 90 -9.92 12.83 11.14
C PRO A 90 -9.26 11.48 11.40
N GLU A 91 -10.04 10.55 11.92
CA GLU A 91 -9.78 9.11 12.01
C GLU A 91 -10.94 8.38 11.37
N GLY A 92 -10.68 7.24 10.73
CA GLY A 92 -11.71 6.45 10.07
C GLY A 92 -11.24 5.87 8.74
N PHE A 93 -12.20 5.35 7.97
CA PHE A 93 -11.97 4.64 6.71
C PHE A 93 -12.57 5.46 5.56
N TYR A 94 -11.73 5.90 4.66
CA TYR A 94 -12.09 6.78 3.55
C TYR A 94 -11.76 6.13 2.23
N GLN A 95 -12.49 6.51 1.19
CA GLN A 95 -12.22 6.11 -0.19
C GLN A 95 -12.15 7.34 -1.07
N ILE A 96 -11.17 7.37 -1.95
CA ILE A 96 -10.96 8.47 -2.88
C ILE A 96 -10.89 7.97 -4.33
N ASP A 97 -11.29 8.81 -5.25
CA ASP A 97 -11.12 8.63 -6.69
C ASP A 97 -10.17 9.71 -7.26
N ALA A 98 -9.95 9.69 -8.57
CA ALA A 98 -9.02 10.61 -9.23
C ALA A 98 -9.37 12.11 -9.05
N ARG A 99 -10.65 12.46 -8.78
CA ARG A 99 -11.09 13.86 -8.57
C ARG A 99 -10.58 14.44 -7.24
N HIS A 100 -10.18 13.57 -6.32
CA HIS A 100 -9.62 13.96 -5.02
C HIS A 100 -8.16 14.41 -5.11
N LEU A 101 -7.48 14.15 -6.23
CA LEU A 101 -6.12 14.62 -6.48
C LEU A 101 -6.12 16.13 -6.80
N LYS A 102 -5.24 16.87 -6.14
CA LYS A 102 -5.06 18.33 -6.29
C LYS A 102 -3.60 18.62 -6.62
N PRO A 103 -3.19 18.49 -7.92
CA PRO A 103 -1.80 18.69 -8.32
C PRO A 103 -1.31 20.12 -8.12
N ASN A 104 -2.23 21.09 -8.20
CA ASN A 104 -1.94 22.53 -8.07
C ASN A 104 -2.49 23.07 -6.74
N SER A 105 -2.26 22.37 -5.64
CA SER A 105 -2.63 22.83 -4.31
C SER A 105 -1.74 24.01 -3.88
N LYS A 106 -2.32 24.96 -3.11
CA LYS A 106 -1.53 26.02 -2.46
C LYS A 106 -0.48 25.47 -1.47
N TYR A 107 -0.60 24.20 -1.07
CA TYR A 107 0.35 23.48 -0.25
C TYR A 107 1.13 22.45 -1.10
N TYR A 108 1.67 22.89 -2.21
CA TYR A 108 2.43 22.10 -3.18
C TYR A 108 1.56 21.10 -3.94
N GLN A 109 1.25 19.96 -3.37
CA GLN A 109 0.32 18.94 -3.87
C GLN A 109 -0.58 18.46 -2.73
N ALA A 110 -1.80 18.03 -3.04
CA ALA A 110 -2.68 17.50 -2.02
C ALA A 110 -3.59 16.38 -2.53
N ILE A 111 -3.99 15.52 -1.61
CA ILE A 111 -4.98 14.46 -1.80
C ILE A 111 -6.10 14.73 -0.79
N ASN A 112 -7.30 15.04 -1.25
CA ASN A 112 -8.47 15.18 -0.38
C ASN A 112 -8.87 13.78 0.09
N ILE A 113 -9.00 13.57 1.40
CA ILE A 113 -9.29 12.26 1.97
C ILE A 113 -10.75 11.84 1.87
N GLY A 114 -11.64 12.73 1.42
CA GLY A 114 -13.07 12.44 1.31
C GLY A 114 -13.86 12.55 2.61
N TYR A 115 -13.34 13.27 3.61
CA TYR A 115 -14.09 13.58 4.84
C TYR A 115 -15.21 14.60 4.58
N PRO A 116 -16.42 14.44 5.19
CA PRO A 116 -16.88 13.32 6.00
C PRO A 116 -17.32 12.11 5.17
N ASN A 117 -17.04 10.91 5.62
CA ASN A 117 -17.55 9.69 5.01
C ASN A 117 -19.02 9.41 5.45
N ALA A 118 -19.61 8.29 5.00
CA ALA A 118 -20.99 7.96 5.34
C ALA A 118 -21.20 7.76 6.85
N TYR A 119 -20.24 7.21 7.56
CA TYR A 119 -20.27 7.07 9.02
C TYR A 119 -20.25 8.42 9.71
N ASP A 120 -19.33 9.29 9.31
CA ASP A 120 -19.21 10.65 9.86
C ASP A 120 -20.51 11.44 9.67
N GLN A 121 -21.08 11.36 8.46
CA GLN A 121 -22.36 12.02 8.13
C GLN A 121 -23.52 11.49 8.97
N ALA A 122 -23.62 10.17 9.16
CA ALA A 122 -24.67 9.55 9.99
C ALA A 122 -24.58 9.98 11.46
N HIS A 123 -23.38 10.38 11.94
CA HIS A 123 -23.14 10.89 13.28
C HIS A 123 -23.22 12.43 13.36
N GLY A 124 -23.58 13.11 12.28
CA GLY A 124 -23.66 14.58 12.24
C GLY A 124 -22.30 15.26 12.29
N TYR A 125 -21.22 14.54 11.96
CA TYR A 125 -19.88 15.14 11.93
C TYR A 125 -19.75 16.08 10.74
N SER A 126 -19.03 17.18 10.92
CA SER A 126 -18.93 18.26 9.94
C SER A 126 -17.49 18.71 9.69
N GLY A 127 -17.29 19.32 8.53
CA GLY A 127 -16.02 19.84 8.05
C GLY A 127 -15.80 19.46 6.60
N LYS A 128 -14.79 20.05 5.98
CA LYS A 128 -14.47 19.84 4.56
C LYS A 128 -13.00 20.12 4.29
N TYR A 129 -12.54 19.66 3.13
CA TYR A 129 -11.16 19.90 2.63
C TYR A 129 -10.06 19.38 3.57
N LEU A 130 -10.31 18.26 4.24
CA LEU A 130 -9.27 17.54 4.98
C LEU A 130 -8.40 16.78 3.99
N MET A 131 -7.08 17.03 4.02
CA MET A 131 -6.17 16.60 2.98
C MET A 131 -4.89 15.98 3.56
N ILE A 132 -4.25 15.15 2.76
CA ILE A 132 -2.82 14.85 2.86
C ILE A 132 -2.13 15.83 1.90
N HIS A 133 -1.18 16.65 2.35
CA HIS A 133 -0.57 17.71 1.53
C HIS A 133 0.87 18.03 1.92
N GLY A 134 1.56 18.84 1.14
CA GLY A 134 2.93 19.30 1.41
C GLY A 134 3.03 20.45 2.42
N ASP A 135 4.18 21.12 2.44
CA ASP A 135 4.52 22.33 3.20
C ASP A 135 4.55 22.20 4.73
N CYS A 136 4.47 21.00 5.28
CA CYS A 136 4.65 20.72 6.72
C CYS A 136 3.85 21.62 7.68
N VAL A 137 2.75 22.26 7.26
CA VAL A 137 1.87 23.11 8.09
C VAL A 137 0.46 22.55 8.08
N SER A 138 -0.20 22.50 9.24
CA SER A 138 -1.57 21.97 9.31
C SER A 138 -2.37 22.52 10.47
N ILE A 139 -3.69 22.65 10.22
CA ILE A 139 -4.78 22.84 11.19
C ILE A 139 -5.91 21.89 10.81
N GLY A 140 -5.71 20.56 11.03
CA GLY A 140 -6.71 19.53 10.72
C GLY A 140 -6.33 18.57 9.58
N CYS A 141 -5.42 18.92 8.70
CA CYS A 141 -4.89 18.05 7.63
C CYS A 141 -3.74 17.15 8.12
N TYR A 142 -3.26 16.28 7.23
CA TYR A 142 -2.03 15.52 7.40
C TYR A 142 -0.94 16.13 6.52
N ALA A 143 -0.08 16.96 7.12
CA ALA A 143 0.99 17.65 6.41
C ALA A 143 2.24 16.78 6.30
N MET A 144 2.74 16.65 5.09
CA MET A 144 3.95 15.93 4.71
C MET A 144 5.03 16.91 4.26
N THR A 145 6.26 16.43 4.08
CA THR A 145 7.25 17.15 3.28
C THR A 145 6.81 17.20 1.82
N ASN A 146 7.29 18.17 1.05
CA ASN A 146 6.98 18.26 -0.38
C ASN A 146 7.47 17.02 -1.15
N GLU A 147 8.62 16.49 -0.79
CA GLU A 147 9.14 15.24 -1.34
C GLU A 147 8.23 14.05 -0.99
N GLY A 148 7.79 13.96 0.27
CA GLY A 148 6.92 12.88 0.73
C GLY A 148 5.58 12.86 0.00
N ILE A 149 4.89 14.02 -0.07
CA ILE A 149 3.61 14.08 -0.80
C ILE A 149 3.79 13.85 -2.30
N SER A 150 4.89 14.31 -2.90
CA SER A 150 5.16 14.09 -4.32
C SER A 150 5.27 12.58 -4.66
N GLN A 151 5.97 11.82 -3.82
CA GLN A 151 6.06 10.37 -3.99
C GLN A 151 4.69 9.70 -3.82
N ILE A 152 3.97 9.99 -2.73
CA ILE A 152 2.63 9.44 -2.47
C ILE A 152 1.68 9.76 -3.62
N PHE A 153 1.66 11.02 -4.05
CA PHE A 153 0.81 11.51 -5.14
C PHE A 153 1.09 10.77 -6.45
N SER A 154 2.36 10.57 -6.78
CA SER A 154 2.79 9.88 -8.02
C SER A 154 2.29 8.44 -8.05
N TYR A 155 2.38 7.71 -6.94
CA TYR A 155 1.86 6.34 -6.85
C TYR A 155 0.34 6.29 -6.99
N VAL A 156 -0.39 7.15 -6.26
CA VAL A 156 -1.85 7.21 -6.32
C VAL A 156 -2.34 7.59 -7.73
N GLN A 157 -1.70 8.60 -8.34
CA GLN A 157 -2.03 9.02 -9.70
C GLN A 157 -1.75 7.91 -10.72
N SER A 158 -0.61 7.21 -10.58
CA SER A 158 -0.25 6.11 -11.47
C SER A 158 -1.21 4.93 -11.34
N ALA A 159 -1.64 4.59 -10.13
CA ALA A 159 -2.62 3.55 -9.89
C ALA A 159 -3.98 3.88 -10.55
N PHE A 160 -4.46 5.13 -10.44
CA PHE A 160 -5.67 5.57 -11.14
C PHE A 160 -5.52 5.51 -12.67
N ARG A 161 -4.37 5.91 -13.22
CA ARG A 161 -4.10 5.80 -14.66
C ARG A 161 -4.09 4.36 -15.16
N ASN A 162 -3.75 3.41 -14.30
CA ASN A 162 -3.72 1.97 -14.59
C ASN A 162 -5.02 1.25 -14.23
N GLY A 163 -6.12 1.99 -13.98
CA GLY A 163 -7.45 1.41 -13.85
C GLY A 163 -7.93 1.17 -12.42
N GLN A 164 -7.18 1.50 -11.38
CA GLN A 164 -7.75 1.52 -10.04
C GLN A 164 -8.80 2.64 -9.96
N THR A 165 -10.01 2.31 -9.54
CA THR A 165 -11.13 3.27 -9.49
C THR A 165 -11.21 3.99 -8.14
N LEU A 166 -10.88 3.29 -7.07
CA LEU A 166 -10.91 3.80 -5.69
C LEU A 166 -9.63 3.43 -4.96
N VAL A 167 -9.11 4.35 -4.16
CA VAL A 167 -8.00 4.12 -3.23
C VAL A 167 -8.51 4.26 -1.80
N ASP A 168 -8.28 3.24 -0.99
CA ASP A 168 -8.62 3.25 0.43
C ASP A 168 -7.56 4.03 1.22
N ILE A 169 -8.03 4.88 2.15
CA ILE A 169 -7.22 5.61 3.12
C ILE A 169 -7.75 5.30 4.51
N ASN A 170 -7.05 4.46 5.25
CA ASN A 170 -7.42 4.07 6.60
C ASN A 170 -6.58 4.84 7.63
N ILE A 171 -7.26 5.54 8.52
CA ILE A 171 -6.64 6.42 9.51
C ILE A 171 -6.96 5.91 10.91
N TYR A 172 -5.91 5.46 11.58
CA TYR A 172 -5.98 4.88 12.91
C TYR A 172 -5.42 5.87 13.96
N PRO A 173 -5.96 5.86 15.19
CA PRO A 173 -5.38 6.66 16.28
C PRO A 173 -3.93 6.24 16.57
N PHE A 174 -3.66 4.96 16.56
CA PHE A 174 -2.35 4.36 16.81
C PHE A 174 -2.29 2.98 16.15
N ARG A 175 -1.10 2.40 16.08
CA ARG A 175 -0.91 1.04 15.58
C ARG A 175 -1.49 0.02 16.57
N MET A 176 -2.40 -0.85 16.13
CA MET A 176 -3.14 -1.80 16.96
C MET A 176 -2.27 -2.98 17.44
N THR A 177 -1.14 -2.67 18.08
CA THR A 177 -0.32 -3.68 18.79
C THR A 177 -0.93 -3.97 20.15
N GLU A 178 -0.63 -5.14 20.71
CA GLU A 178 -1.09 -5.49 22.06
C GLU A 178 -0.71 -4.44 23.11
N GLN A 179 0.53 -3.96 23.07
CA GLN A 179 1.04 -2.92 23.97
C GLN A 179 0.24 -1.61 23.84
N ASN A 180 -0.04 -1.15 22.61
CA ASN A 180 -0.81 0.07 22.39
C ASN A 180 -2.26 -0.11 22.82
N MET A 181 -2.86 -1.26 22.52
CA MET A 181 -4.22 -1.58 22.97
C MET A 181 -4.34 -1.62 24.49
N GLN A 182 -3.32 -2.04 25.21
CA GLN A 182 -3.28 -2.00 26.68
C GLN A 182 -3.13 -0.57 27.19
N ARG A 183 -2.30 0.26 26.54
CA ARG A 183 -2.05 1.66 26.93
C ARG A 183 -3.26 2.57 26.73
N HIS A 184 -4.13 2.27 25.78
CA HIS A 184 -5.29 3.08 25.41
C HIS A 184 -6.64 2.46 25.80
N ARG A 185 -6.63 1.58 26.80
CA ARG A 185 -7.87 1.02 27.39
C ARG A 185 -8.60 2.04 28.26
#